data_b3f47be7144fac50d09dc7caf56d29f7
#
_entry.id   b3f47be7144fac50d09dc7caf56d29f7
#
_cell.length_a   1.000
_cell.length_b   1.000
_cell.length_c   1.000
_cell.angle_alpha   90.00
_cell.angle_beta   90.00
_cell.angle_gamma   90.00
#
_symmetry.space_group_name_H-M   'P 1'
#
loop_
_entity.id
_entity.type
_entity.pdbx_description
1 polymer ?
#
loop_
_entity_poly.entity_id
_entity_poly.type
_entity_poly.pdbx_seq_one_letter_code
_entity_poly.pdbx_strand_id
1 'polypeptide(L)'
;MSAILKQRVRYAPYLKKLRTPEECIPLFKDGQYLGWSGFTGVGAPKVIPTALADHVEKNNLKGKLGFNLFVGASAGPEESRWADLNMIHRRAPHQVGKPISKAINEDRTKFFDKHLSMFPQDLTYGYYTRFKKENDLLDYTIIEATAITEDGSIIPGPAVGGSPEMISVSDKVIIEVNTATPSFEGLHDIDMPINPPHRPPYPYMSVDQKNGLTSIPVDPSKVVAIVESTTPDNVPNPTAPDEMSRKIAGHLIEFFEQEVKAGRLPENLHPLQSGIGNVANAIIEGLEQSSFKHMTVWTEVMQDSFLPYFESGKIDYATSTSIRLSQDGFKKFFDNWDLFSSKVCLRSQVVSNSPEIIRRLGVIAMNTPVEFDIYGHANSTNVNGSRMLNGLGGSADFLRNAKLSIMHTPAARKSKTDPTGISCVVPFSSHIDQTEHDLDVFVTDYGLADLRGLAPKERVPLIINNCAHPDYRAQLNEYYDRALFHCKKTKSLHEPHVLKDAFKMHINLEENGTMKLDNWDVKF
;
A
#
# COMPACT_ATOMS: atom_id res chain seq x y z
N MET A 1 -11.44 -29.21 18.01
CA MET A 1 -11.66 -27.84 18.53
C MET A 1 -10.73 -27.64 19.69
N SER A 2 -9.81 -26.68 19.56
CA SER A 2 -8.87 -26.37 20.64
C SER A 2 -9.56 -25.68 21.82
N ALA A 3 -8.95 -25.74 23.02
CA ALA A 3 -9.45 -24.99 24.17
C ALA A 3 -9.36 -23.47 23.94
N ILE A 4 -8.33 -23.03 23.19
CA ILE A 4 -8.10 -21.63 22.84
C ILE A 4 -9.23 -21.12 21.94
N LEU A 5 -9.63 -21.87 20.92
CA LEU A 5 -10.74 -21.49 20.04
C LEU A 5 -12.04 -21.25 20.83
N LYS A 6 -12.33 -22.13 21.81
CA LYS A 6 -13.51 -21.97 22.66
C LYS A 6 -13.49 -20.69 23.49
N GLN A 7 -12.33 -20.26 23.94
CA GLN A 7 -12.17 -19.00 24.68
C GLN A 7 -12.27 -17.78 23.76
N ARG A 8 -11.87 -17.91 22.49
CA ARG A 8 -11.89 -16.84 21.51
C ARG A 8 -13.26 -16.62 20.87
N VAL A 9 -14.10 -17.66 20.78
CA VAL A 9 -15.46 -17.60 20.22
C VAL A 9 -16.46 -17.48 21.39
N ARG A 10 -16.72 -16.24 21.82
CA ARG A 10 -17.57 -15.96 22.98
C ARG A 10 -19.07 -15.97 22.67
N TYR A 11 -19.45 -15.85 21.39
CA TYR A 11 -20.83 -15.97 20.94
C TYR A 11 -21.22 -17.44 20.76
N ALA A 12 -21.94 -17.99 21.74
CA ALA A 12 -22.28 -19.42 21.80
C ALA A 12 -22.97 -19.99 20.53
N PRO A 13 -23.87 -19.26 19.84
CA PRO A 13 -24.48 -19.77 18.61
C PRO A 13 -23.48 -20.13 17.51
N TYR A 14 -22.30 -19.46 17.44
CA TYR A 14 -21.30 -19.74 16.44
C TYR A 14 -20.56 -21.06 16.67
N LEU A 15 -20.56 -21.59 17.88
CA LEU A 15 -19.99 -22.91 18.16
C LEU A 15 -20.67 -24.05 17.38
N LYS A 16 -21.95 -23.84 16.97
CA LYS A 16 -22.68 -24.78 16.11
C LYS A 16 -22.28 -24.65 14.62
N LYS A 17 -21.56 -23.60 14.24
CA LYS A 17 -21.10 -23.32 12.88
C LYS A 17 -19.65 -23.69 12.65
N LEU A 18 -19.02 -24.35 13.61
CA LEU A 18 -17.65 -24.82 13.48
C LEU A 18 -17.51 -25.86 12.37
N ARG A 19 -16.50 -25.65 11.52
CA ARG A 19 -16.17 -26.52 10.39
C ARG A 19 -14.66 -26.65 10.25
N THR A 20 -14.25 -27.74 9.60
CA THR A 20 -12.88 -27.80 9.06
C THR A 20 -12.80 -27.01 7.74
N PRO A 21 -11.59 -26.61 7.30
CA PRO A 21 -11.42 -25.99 6.00
C PRO A 21 -11.97 -26.84 4.85
N GLU A 22 -11.79 -28.17 4.90
CA GLU A 22 -12.24 -29.12 3.89
C GLU A 22 -13.77 -29.21 3.82
N GLU A 23 -14.46 -29.10 4.93
CA GLU A 23 -15.93 -29.07 4.98
C GLU A 23 -16.51 -27.77 4.36
N CYS A 24 -15.68 -26.75 4.19
CA CYS A 24 -16.09 -25.51 3.52
C CYS A 24 -15.90 -25.57 1.99
N ILE A 25 -15.04 -26.43 1.45
CA ILE A 25 -14.75 -26.52 0.01
C ILE A 25 -16.03 -26.59 -0.86
N PRO A 26 -17.06 -27.41 -0.53
CA PRO A 26 -18.28 -27.49 -1.35
C PRO A 26 -19.09 -26.20 -1.46
N LEU A 27 -18.80 -25.19 -0.63
CA LEU A 27 -19.45 -23.88 -0.69
C LEU A 27 -18.97 -23.05 -1.89
N PHE A 28 -17.77 -23.35 -2.40
CA PHE A 28 -17.11 -22.53 -3.41
C PHE A 28 -17.33 -23.09 -4.82
N LYS A 29 -17.68 -22.20 -5.75
CA LYS A 29 -17.95 -22.50 -7.15
C LYS A 29 -17.17 -21.54 -8.03
N ASP A 30 -16.84 -22.00 -9.24
CA ASP A 30 -16.16 -21.17 -10.23
C ASP A 30 -16.92 -19.87 -10.51
N GLY A 31 -16.18 -18.78 -10.67
CA GLY A 31 -16.70 -17.46 -10.99
C GLY A 31 -17.26 -16.66 -9.81
N GLN A 32 -17.32 -17.20 -8.60
CA GLN A 32 -17.82 -16.46 -7.42
C GLN A 32 -16.96 -15.24 -7.09
N TYR A 33 -17.57 -14.27 -6.44
CA TYR A 33 -16.99 -13.01 -5.99
C TYR A 33 -16.65 -13.12 -4.51
N LEU A 34 -15.36 -13.07 -4.20
CA LEU A 34 -14.85 -13.29 -2.84
C LEU A 34 -14.19 -12.02 -2.29
N GLY A 35 -14.52 -11.67 -1.05
CA GLY A 35 -13.76 -10.72 -0.24
C GLY A 35 -12.82 -11.47 0.70
N TRP A 36 -11.57 -11.00 0.83
CA TRP A 36 -10.63 -11.46 1.86
C TRP A 36 -10.24 -10.30 2.76
N SER A 37 -10.22 -10.54 4.08
CA SER A 37 -9.55 -9.65 5.01
C SER A 37 -8.05 -9.54 4.71
N GLY A 38 -7.40 -8.64 5.39
CA GLY A 38 -5.95 -8.46 5.31
C GLY A 38 -5.54 -7.20 4.58
N PHE A 39 -4.32 -6.78 4.91
CA PHE A 39 -3.69 -5.62 4.32
C PHE A 39 -2.17 -5.81 4.33
N THR A 40 -1.53 -5.67 3.17
CA THR A 40 -0.07 -5.78 3.00
C THR A 40 0.50 -7.09 3.58
N GLY A 41 -0.19 -8.20 3.33
CA GLY A 41 0.26 -9.56 3.65
C GLY A 41 0.09 -9.99 5.11
N VAL A 42 -0.67 -9.24 5.92
CA VAL A 42 -1.03 -9.63 7.29
C VAL A 42 -2.55 -9.60 7.48
N GLY A 43 -3.05 -10.43 8.39
CA GLY A 43 -4.48 -10.51 8.70
C GLY A 43 -5.36 -11.09 7.57
N ALA A 44 -4.75 -11.73 6.59
CA ALA A 44 -5.46 -12.41 5.51
C ALA A 44 -5.88 -13.83 5.93
N PRO A 45 -6.96 -14.39 5.36
CA PRO A 45 -7.33 -15.77 5.60
C PRO A 45 -6.26 -16.72 5.07
N LYS A 46 -6.03 -17.83 5.74
CA LYS A 46 -4.94 -18.76 5.48
C LYS A 46 -5.42 -20.18 5.19
N VAL A 47 -6.30 -20.71 6.04
CA VAL A 47 -6.63 -22.14 5.98
C VAL A 47 -7.67 -22.48 4.92
N ILE A 48 -8.65 -21.62 4.68
CA ILE A 48 -9.62 -21.80 3.57
C ILE A 48 -8.94 -21.65 2.21
N PRO A 49 -8.15 -20.57 1.96
CA PRO A 49 -7.41 -20.46 0.70
C PRO A 49 -6.47 -21.62 0.45
N THR A 50 -5.78 -22.11 1.47
CA THR A 50 -4.88 -23.27 1.38
C THR A 50 -5.66 -24.54 1.03
N ALA A 51 -6.76 -24.83 1.73
CA ALA A 51 -7.57 -26.01 1.46
C ALA A 51 -8.16 -26.02 0.05
N LEU A 52 -8.58 -24.84 -0.46
CA LEU A 52 -9.04 -24.69 -1.85
C LEU A 52 -7.92 -24.95 -2.85
N ALA A 53 -6.72 -24.42 -2.60
CA ALA A 53 -5.56 -24.68 -3.45
C ALA A 53 -5.18 -26.18 -3.47
N ASP A 54 -5.17 -26.85 -2.30
CA ASP A 54 -4.93 -28.29 -2.18
C ASP A 54 -5.98 -29.09 -2.94
N HIS A 55 -7.25 -28.68 -2.85
CA HIS A 55 -8.35 -29.31 -3.58
C HIS A 55 -8.15 -29.19 -5.11
N VAL A 56 -7.76 -28.01 -5.59
CA VAL A 56 -7.49 -27.77 -7.01
C VAL A 56 -6.34 -28.62 -7.52
N GLU A 57 -5.24 -28.71 -6.79
CA GLU A 57 -4.09 -29.54 -7.14
C GLU A 57 -4.44 -31.03 -7.16
N LYS A 58 -5.03 -31.53 -6.05
CA LYS A 58 -5.40 -32.94 -5.89
C LYS A 58 -6.36 -33.45 -6.96
N ASN A 59 -7.27 -32.59 -7.43
CA ASN A 59 -8.30 -32.97 -8.39
C ASN A 59 -8.00 -32.50 -9.83
N ASN A 60 -6.81 -31.98 -10.12
CA ASN A 60 -6.41 -31.45 -11.43
C ASN A 60 -7.38 -30.37 -11.99
N LEU A 61 -7.79 -29.44 -11.13
CA LEU A 61 -8.72 -28.37 -11.42
C LEU A 61 -8.03 -27.03 -11.74
N LYS A 62 -6.73 -27.02 -11.98
CA LYS A 62 -5.99 -25.81 -12.35
C LYS A 62 -6.66 -25.09 -13.53
N GLY A 63 -7.02 -23.81 -13.32
CA GLY A 63 -7.73 -22.99 -14.31
C GLY A 63 -9.20 -23.40 -14.57
N LYS A 64 -9.76 -24.31 -13.77
CA LYS A 64 -11.18 -24.73 -13.86
C LYS A 64 -12.02 -24.30 -12.67
N LEU A 65 -11.37 -23.88 -11.60
CA LEU A 65 -11.99 -23.29 -10.43
C LEU A 65 -11.24 -21.99 -10.13
N GLY A 66 -11.90 -20.88 -10.34
CA GLY A 66 -11.31 -19.56 -10.13
C GLY A 66 -12.35 -18.54 -9.66
N PHE A 67 -11.87 -17.43 -9.13
CA PHE A 67 -12.66 -16.47 -8.38
C PHE A 67 -12.38 -15.02 -8.79
N ASN A 68 -13.36 -14.16 -8.58
CA ASN A 68 -13.17 -12.71 -8.61
C ASN A 68 -12.82 -12.28 -7.18
N LEU A 69 -11.55 -11.94 -6.95
CA LEU A 69 -10.98 -11.73 -5.62
C LEU A 69 -10.79 -10.25 -5.30
N PHE A 70 -11.32 -9.83 -4.16
CA PHE A 70 -11.21 -8.50 -3.59
C PHE A 70 -10.54 -8.56 -2.22
N VAL A 71 -9.52 -7.73 -2.01
CA VAL A 71 -8.75 -7.67 -0.76
C VAL A 71 -8.56 -6.20 -0.38
N GLY A 72 -8.24 -5.87 0.86
CA GLY A 72 -7.94 -4.48 1.25
C GLY A 72 -6.78 -3.86 0.47
N ALA A 73 -5.70 -4.64 0.33
CA ALA A 73 -4.54 -4.34 -0.51
C ALA A 73 -3.92 -5.68 -0.98
N SER A 74 -2.57 -5.84 -0.94
CA SER A 74 -1.96 -7.14 -1.22
C SER A 74 -2.25 -8.17 -0.13
N ALA A 75 -2.52 -9.39 -0.54
CA ALA A 75 -2.65 -10.54 0.36
C ALA A 75 -1.30 -11.25 0.58
N GLY A 76 -1.34 -12.39 1.24
CA GLY A 76 -0.16 -13.18 1.60
C GLY A 76 0.26 -14.21 0.54
N PRO A 77 1.03 -15.23 0.98
CA PRO A 77 1.49 -16.30 0.10
C PRO A 77 0.36 -17.16 -0.49
N GLU A 78 -0.81 -17.19 0.15
CA GLU A 78 -2.01 -17.90 -0.33
C GLU A 78 -2.48 -17.33 -1.68
N GLU A 79 -2.48 -15.99 -1.83
CA GLU A 79 -2.78 -15.33 -3.11
C GLU A 79 -1.78 -15.71 -4.20
N SER A 80 -0.51 -15.78 -3.85
CA SER A 80 0.56 -16.18 -4.78
C SER A 80 0.33 -17.60 -5.30
N ARG A 81 -0.02 -18.53 -4.43
CA ARG A 81 -0.35 -19.91 -4.79
C ARG A 81 -1.59 -19.98 -5.67
N TRP A 82 -2.62 -19.19 -5.37
CA TRP A 82 -3.82 -19.11 -6.20
C TRP A 82 -3.52 -18.57 -7.60
N ALA A 83 -2.64 -17.59 -7.72
CA ALA A 83 -2.20 -17.05 -9.03
C ALA A 83 -1.46 -18.11 -9.85
N ASP A 84 -0.57 -18.91 -9.23
CA ASP A 84 0.14 -20.01 -9.90
C ASP A 84 -0.79 -21.16 -10.34
N LEU A 85 -1.89 -21.36 -9.63
CA LEU A 85 -2.93 -22.35 -9.96
C LEU A 85 -4.01 -21.81 -10.91
N ASN A 86 -3.90 -20.56 -11.38
CA ASN A 86 -4.89 -19.87 -12.20
C ASN A 86 -6.30 -19.86 -11.55
N MET A 87 -6.34 -19.63 -10.25
CA MET A 87 -7.58 -19.55 -9.46
C MET A 87 -8.12 -18.12 -9.32
N ILE A 88 -7.50 -17.13 -9.97
CA ILE A 88 -7.91 -15.73 -9.87
C ILE A 88 -8.30 -15.21 -11.25
N HIS A 89 -9.60 -15.08 -11.50
CA HIS A 89 -10.13 -14.51 -12.74
C HIS A 89 -9.98 -13.00 -12.78
N ARG A 90 -10.27 -12.35 -11.63
CA ARG A 90 -10.22 -10.89 -11.47
C ARG A 90 -9.64 -10.56 -10.11
N ARG A 91 -8.88 -9.49 -10.03
CA ARG A 91 -8.23 -9.02 -8.80
C ARG A 91 -8.33 -7.50 -8.67
N ALA A 92 -8.66 -7.04 -7.48
CA ALA A 92 -8.63 -5.63 -7.09
C ALA A 92 -8.46 -5.48 -5.56
N PRO A 93 -7.94 -4.34 -5.06
CA PRO A 93 -7.17 -3.31 -5.76
C PRO A 93 -5.68 -3.70 -5.80
N HIS A 94 -4.83 -2.94 -5.26
CA HIS A 94 -3.37 -3.05 -5.14
C HIS A 94 -2.82 -4.48 -4.91
N GLN A 95 -1.71 -4.82 -5.57
CA GLN A 95 -0.94 -6.06 -5.37
C GLN A 95 0.58 -5.80 -5.54
N VAL A 96 1.41 -6.62 -4.91
CA VAL A 96 2.88 -6.58 -4.99
C VAL A 96 3.52 -7.96 -5.22
N GLY A 97 2.74 -9.02 -5.29
CA GLY A 97 3.23 -10.39 -5.43
C GLY A 97 3.75 -10.68 -6.84
N LYS A 98 4.93 -11.33 -6.96
CA LYS A 98 5.47 -11.72 -8.27
C LYS A 98 4.56 -12.69 -9.04
N PRO A 99 3.95 -13.74 -8.43
CA PRO A 99 3.06 -14.65 -9.14
C PRO A 99 1.82 -13.95 -9.69
N ILE A 100 1.17 -13.08 -8.90
CA ILE A 100 -0.01 -12.36 -9.34
C ILE A 100 0.34 -11.30 -10.40
N SER A 101 1.45 -10.57 -10.27
CA SER A 101 1.95 -9.66 -11.29
C SER A 101 2.23 -10.39 -12.61
N LYS A 102 2.82 -11.59 -12.55
CA LYS A 102 3.01 -12.44 -13.73
C LYS A 102 1.67 -12.83 -14.36
N ALA A 103 0.71 -13.27 -13.56
CA ALA A 103 -0.61 -13.67 -14.07
C ALA A 103 -1.35 -12.50 -14.75
N ILE A 104 -1.20 -11.29 -14.23
CA ILE A 104 -1.77 -10.06 -14.81
C ILE A 104 -1.10 -9.75 -16.16
N ASN A 105 0.24 -9.71 -16.21
CA ASN A 105 0.98 -9.38 -17.42
C ASN A 105 0.84 -10.46 -18.52
N GLU A 106 0.50 -11.69 -18.17
CA GLU A 106 0.17 -12.80 -19.08
C GLU A 106 -1.33 -12.88 -19.46
N ASP A 107 -2.13 -11.89 -19.05
CA ASP A 107 -3.59 -11.82 -19.27
C ASP A 107 -4.40 -13.02 -18.71
N ARG A 108 -3.84 -13.72 -17.73
CA ARG A 108 -4.54 -14.81 -17.03
C ARG A 108 -5.47 -14.30 -15.93
N THR A 109 -5.15 -13.14 -15.37
CA THR A 109 -5.93 -12.45 -14.33
C THR A 109 -6.26 -11.04 -14.81
N LYS A 110 -7.54 -10.69 -14.83
CA LYS A 110 -7.95 -9.29 -15.06
C LYS A 110 -7.71 -8.49 -13.79
N PHE A 111 -6.92 -7.45 -13.87
CA PHE A 111 -6.61 -6.57 -12.76
C PHE A 111 -7.18 -5.18 -13.01
N PHE A 112 -7.74 -4.58 -11.97
CA PHE A 112 -8.03 -3.15 -11.96
C PHE A 112 -7.58 -2.55 -10.64
N ASP A 113 -6.86 -1.47 -10.79
CA ASP A 113 -6.32 -0.71 -9.67
C ASP A 113 -7.27 0.40 -9.24
N LYS A 114 -7.16 0.82 -8.02
CA LYS A 114 -7.96 1.89 -7.46
C LYS A 114 -7.24 2.50 -6.26
N HIS A 115 -7.46 3.78 -6.02
CA HIS A 115 -7.04 4.41 -4.76
C HIS A 115 -7.60 3.62 -3.57
N LEU A 116 -6.78 3.36 -2.58
CA LEU A 116 -7.18 2.52 -1.44
C LEU A 116 -8.27 3.18 -0.58
N SER A 117 -8.36 4.52 -0.58
CA SER A 117 -9.48 5.24 0.03
C SER A 117 -10.82 5.00 -0.66
N MET A 118 -10.80 4.79 -1.99
CA MET A 118 -12.00 4.69 -2.82
C MET A 118 -12.49 3.25 -2.98
N PHE A 119 -11.58 2.29 -3.04
CA PHE A 119 -11.92 0.90 -3.37
C PHE A 119 -13.02 0.31 -2.48
N PRO A 120 -12.97 0.38 -1.13
CA PRO A 120 -14.02 -0.21 -0.31
C PRO A 120 -15.36 0.53 -0.46
N GLN A 121 -15.32 1.84 -0.70
CA GLN A 121 -16.55 2.61 -0.96
C GLN A 121 -17.19 2.21 -2.29
N ASP A 122 -16.41 2.11 -3.37
CA ASP A 122 -16.90 1.67 -4.68
C ASP A 122 -17.46 0.24 -4.61
N LEU A 123 -16.90 -0.60 -3.74
CA LEU A 123 -17.44 -1.93 -3.46
C LEU A 123 -18.84 -1.83 -2.81
N THR A 124 -19.03 -0.94 -1.84
CA THR A 124 -20.34 -0.71 -1.21
C THR A 124 -21.37 -0.07 -2.16
N TYR A 125 -20.90 0.58 -3.24
CA TYR A 125 -21.78 1.11 -4.30
C TYR A 125 -22.18 0.04 -5.35
N GLY A 126 -21.67 -1.20 -5.21
CA GLY A 126 -21.94 -2.29 -6.15
C GLY A 126 -21.16 -2.17 -7.49
N TYR A 127 -20.15 -1.29 -7.60
CA TYR A 127 -19.47 -1.07 -8.88
C TYR A 127 -18.75 -2.32 -9.40
N TYR A 128 -18.27 -3.17 -8.52
CA TYR A 128 -17.48 -4.34 -8.90
C TYR A 128 -18.31 -5.61 -9.04
N THR A 129 -19.51 -5.62 -8.48
CA THR A 129 -20.46 -6.75 -8.52
C THR A 129 -21.59 -6.56 -9.54
N ARG A 130 -21.67 -5.37 -10.18
CA ARG A 130 -22.74 -4.99 -11.12
C ARG A 130 -22.97 -5.97 -12.29
N PHE A 131 -22.01 -6.81 -12.61
CA PHE A 131 -22.11 -7.80 -13.68
C PHE A 131 -22.63 -9.15 -13.20
N LYS A 132 -22.85 -9.34 -11.92
CA LYS A 132 -23.53 -10.53 -11.39
C LYS A 132 -25.00 -10.48 -11.82
N LYS A 133 -25.55 -11.66 -12.09
CA LYS A 133 -26.95 -11.80 -12.53
C LYS A 133 -27.95 -11.88 -11.38
N GLU A 134 -27.50 -12.34 -10.21
CA GLU A 134 -28.38 -12.70 -9.09
C GLU A 134 -28.57 -11.53 -8.11
N ASN A 135 -27.48 -10.88 -7.71
CA ASN A 135 -27.48 -9.74 -6.80
C ASN A 135 -26.14 -8.98 -6.90
N ASP A 136 -26.05 -7.81 -6.27
CA ASP A 136 -24.84 -6.97 -6.24
C ASP A 136 -23.94 -7.23 -5.03
N LEU A 137 -24.06 -8.40 -4.37
CA LEU A 137 -23.28 -8.76 -3.19
C LEU A 137 -22.08 -9.62 -3.57
N LEU A 138 -21.04 -9.60 -2.71
CA LEU A 138 -20.03 -10.66 -2.69
C LEU A 138 -20.69 -11.98 -2.28
N ASP A 139 -20.30 -13.08 -2.90
CA ASP A 139 -20.85 -14.40 -2.54
C ASP A 139 -20.38 -14.82 -1.15
N TYR A 140 -19.08 -14.64 -0.91
CA TYR A 140 -18.47 -14.89 0.40
C TYR A 140 -17.44 -13.81 0.74
N THR A 141 -17.42 -13.42 2.00
CA THR A 141 -16.25 -12.77 2.58
C THR A 141 -15.60 -13.69 3.61
N ILE A 142 -14.30 -13.93 3.48
CA ILE A 142 -13.50 -14.74 4.39
C ILE A 142 -12.67 -13.79 5.24
N ILE A 143 -12.92 -13.75 6.55
CA ILE A 143 -12.30 -12.81 7.47
C ILE A 143 -11.44 -13.56 8.48
N GLU A 144 -10.16 -13.18 8.58
CA GLU A 144 -9.35 -13.58 9.74
C GLU A 144 -9.76 -12.75 10.95
N ALA A 145 -9.96 -13.42 12.06
CA ALA A 145 -10.26 -12.82 13.35
C ALA A 145 -9.31 -13.34 14.42
N THR A 146 -9.05 -12.56 15.47
CA THR A 146 -8.34 -13.05 16.64
C THR A 146 -9.28 -13.43 17.78
N ALA A 147 -10.51 -12.94 17.76
CA ALA A 147 -11.59 -13.36 18.65
C ALA A 147 -12.96 -12.95 18.08
N ILE A 148 -14.01 -13.45 18.68
CA ILE A 148 -15.41 -13.09 18.45
C ILE A 148 -16.01 -12.69 19.80
N THR A 149 -16.66 -11.54 19.85
CA THR A 149 -17.28 -10.99 21.05
C THR A 149 -18.54 -11.74 21.47
N GLU A 150 -19.12 -11.40 22.60
CA GLU A 150 -20.32 -12.01 23.17
C GLU A 150 -21.57 -11.76 22.32
N ASP A 151 -21.59 -10.67 21.53
CA ASP A 151 -22.69 -10.31 20.60
C ASP A 151 -22.45 -10.85 19.18
N GLY A 152 -21.33 -11.55 18.94
CA GLY A 152 -20.97 -12.13 17.65
C GLY A 152 -20.16 -11.22 16.73
N SER A 153 -19.75 -10.04 17.19
CA SER A 153 -18.90 -9.14 16.41
C SER A 153 -17.47 -9.70 16.29
N ILE A 154 -16.77 -9.32 15.21
CA ILE A 154 -15.44 -9.82 14.86
C ILE A 154 -14.37 -8.88 15.42
N ILE A 155 -13.42 -9.42 16.18
CA ILE A 155 -12.19 -8.72 16.54
C ILE A 155 -11.13 -9.07 15.48
N PRO A 156 -10.77 -8.12 14.60
CA PRO A 156 -9.74 -8.36 13.59
C PRO A 156 -8.37 -8.71 14.22
N GLY A 157 -7.48 -9.19 13.39
CA GLY A 157 -6.07 -9.34 13.73
C GLY A 157 -5.27 -8.07 13.49
N PRO A 158 -4.04 -8.20 12.96
CA PRO A 158 -3.12 -7.09 12.72
C PRO A 158 -3.55 -6.14 11.59
N ALA A 159 -4.66 -6.40 10.90
CA ALA A 159 -5.16 -5.55 9.83
C ALA A 159 -6.68 -5.44 9.86
N VAL A 160 -7.18 -4.21 9.70
CA VAL A 160 -8.60 -3.95 9.45
C VAL A 160 -8.88 -3.94 7.93
N GLY A 161 -8.08 -3.19 7.18
CA GLY A 161 -8.25 -3.05 5.74
C GLY A 161 -9.66 -2.60 5.35
N GLY A 162 -10.21 -3.20 4.31
CA GLY A 162 -11.60 -3.01 3.85
C GLY A 162 -12.60 -4.04 4.40
N SER A 163 -12.26 -4.70 5.52
CA SER A 163 -13.11 -5.76 6.10
C SER A 163 -14.52 -5.30 6.47
N PRO A 164 -14.74 -4.10 7.08
CA PRO A 164 -16.09 -3.62 7.39
C PRO A 164 -16.96 -3.48 6.14
N GLU A 165 -16.41 -2.92 5.07
CA GLU A 165 -17.11 -2.73 3.81
C GLU A 165 -17.42 -4.07 3.13
N MET A 166 -16.45 -4.98 3.08
CA MET A 166 -16.66 -6.32 2.50
C MET A 166 -17.75 -7.10 3.22
N ILE A 167 -17.75 -7.08 4.56
CA ILE A 167 -18.79 -7.75 5.37
C ILE A 167 -20.16 -7.14 5.09
N SER A 168 -20.24 -5.81 4.99
CA SER A 168 -21.52 -5.11 4.76
C SER A 168 -22.19 -5.53 3.46
N VAL A 169 -21.42 -5.79 2.41
CA VAL A 169 -21.89 -6.16 1.07
C VAL A 169 -21.73 -7.65 0.73
N SER A 170 -21.57 -8.50 1.72
CA SER A 170 -21.50 -9.95 1.54
C SER A 170 -22.86 -10.62 1.74
N ASP A 171 -23.16 -11.63 0.89
CA ASP A 171 -24.27 -12.56 1.14
C ASP A 171 -23.94 -13.47 2.33
N LYS A 172 -22.71 -14.01 2.36
CA LYS A 172 -22.25 -14.94 3.40
C LYS A 172 -20.87 -14.57 3.90
N VAL A 173 -20.59 -14.92 5.16
CA VAL A 173 -19.31 -14.68 5.84
C VAL A 173 -18.77 -15.99 6.42
N ILE A 174 -17.48 -16.22 6.21
CA ILE A 174 -16.71 -17.28 6.88
C ILE A 174 -15.67 -16.59 7.76
N ILE A 175 -15.57 -16.99 9.02
CA ILE A 175 -14.63 -16.41 9.97
C ILE A 175 -13.53 -17.43 10.27
N GLU A 176 -12.30 -17.12 9.91
CA GLU A 176 -11.11 -17.84 10.34
C GLU A 176 -10.63 -17.27 11.66
N VAL A 177 -10.82 -17.98 12.76
CA VAL A 177 -10.31 -17.55 14.08
C VAL A 177 -8.88 -18.04 14.22
N ASN A 178 -7.92 -17.12 14.18
CA ASN A 178 -6.50 -17.44 14.30
C ASN A 178 -6.09 -17.54 15.77
N THR A 179 -5.80 -18.76 16.20
CA THR A 179 -5.37 -19.08 17.56
C THR A 179 -3.85 -19.12 17.73
N ALA A 180 -3.08 -18.97 16.64
CA ALA A 180 -1.62 -18.87 16.67
C ALA A 180 -1.13 -17.51 17.19
N THR A 181 -1.99 -16.49 17.16
CA THR A 181 -1.64 -15.14 17.59
C THR A 181 -2.40 -14.74 18.86
N PRO A 182 -1.84 -13.88 19.74
CA PRO A 182 -2.61 -13.25 20.80
C PRO A 182 -3.80 -12.42 20.25
N SER A 183 -4.77 -12.08 21.10
CA SER A 183 -5.88 -11.23 20.69
C SER A 183 -5.41 -9.78 20.50
N PHE A 184 -5.89 -9.15 19.43
CA PHE A 184 -5.73 -7.73 19.17
C PHE A 184 -6.85 -6.87 19.77
N GLU A 185 -7.65 -7.44 20.67
CA GLU A 185 -8.78 -6.74 21.28
C GLU A 185 -8.34 -5.46 21.99
N GLY A 186 -9.03 -4.34 21.68
CA GLY A 186 -8.71 -3.02 22.22
C GLY A 186 -7.85 -2.12 21.33
N LEU A 187 -7.20 -2.66 20.29
CA LEU A 187 -6.39 -1.86 19.35
C LEU A 187 -7.20 -1.16 18.25
N HIS A 188 -8.43 -1.59 18.02
CA HIS A 188 -9.20 -1.16 16.86
C HIS A 188 -10.08 0.05 17.14
N ASP A 189 -10.29 0.85 16.09
CA ASP A 189 -11.26 1.94 16.02
C ASP A 189 -11.89 1.91 14.62
N ILE A 190 -13.07 1.29 14.50
CA ILE A 190 -13.66 0.88 13.24
C ILE A 190 -14.91 1.71 12.96
N ASP A 191 -14.88 2.45 11.87
CA ASP A 191 -16.05 3.12 11.32
C ASP A 191 -16.77 2.18 10.35
N MET A 192 -18.06 1.96 10.57
CA MET A 192 -18.89 1.18 9.66
C MET A 192 -19.28 2.02 8.44
N PRO A 193 -19.34 1.41 7.25
CA PRO A 193 -19.61 2.14 6.02
C PRO A 193 -21.01 2.79 6.01
N ILE A 194 -21.06 4.06 5.67
CA ILE A 194 -22.29 4.81 5.40
C ILE A 194 -22.16 5.40 4.00
N ASN A 195 -23.11 5.09 3.13
CA ASN A 195 -23.11 5.57 1.76
C ASN A 195 -23.66 7.00 1.63
N PRO A 196 -23.16 7.79 0.67
CA PRO A 196 -23.75 9.07 0.33
C PRO A 196 -25.24 8.91 -0.03
N PRO A 197 -26.06 9.97 0.13
CA PRO A 197 -25.71 11.34 0.55
C PRO A 197 -25.71 11.56 2.08
N HIS A 198 -25.98 10.55 2.89
CA HIS A 198 -26.17 10.67 4.34
C HIS A 198 -24.90 10.42 5.15
N ARG A 199 -23.76 10.36 4.50
CA ARG A 199 -22.47 10.14 5.15
C ARG A 199 -22.03 11.37 5.95
N PRO A 200 -21.85 11.25 7.28
CA PRO A 200 -21.32 12.34 8.09
C PRO A 200 -19.82 12.54 7.83
N PRO A 201 -19.28 13.72 8.12
CA PRO A 201 -17.84 13.92 8.09
C PRO A 201 -17.16 13.06 9.17
N TYR A 202 -15.94 12.58 8.89
CA TYR A 202 -15.15 11.89 9.89
C TYR A 202 -14.70 12.85 11.00
N PRO A 203 -14.95 12.57 12.29
CA PRO A 203 -14.73 13.53 13.38
C PRO A 203 -13.28 13.59 13.89
N TYR A 204 -12.33 12.98 13.21
CA TYR A 204 -10.93 12.90 13.67
C TYR A 204 -10.19 14.22 13.52
N MET A 205 -9.81 14.83 14.65
CA MET A 205 -9.07 16.08 14.73
C MET A 205 -7.63 15.90 15.21
N SER A 206 -7.29 14.71 15.72
CA SER A 206 -5.94 14.33 16.14
C SER A 206 -5.69 12.85 15.84
N VAL A 207 -4.42 12.43 15.84
CA VAL A 207 -4.02 11.06 15.50
C VAL A 207 -4.52 10.03 16.51
N ASP A 208 -4.61 10.40 17.78
CA ASP A 208 -5.00 9.56 18.91
C ASP A 208 -6.51 9.50 19.16
N GLN A 209 -7.29 10.35 18.48
CA GLN A 209 -8.75 10.37 18.68
C GLN A 209 -9.38 9.08 18.18
N LYS A 210 -10.20 8.44 19.01
CA LYS A 210 -11.03 7.27 18.68
C LYS A 210 -12.49 7.68 18.64
N ASN A 211 -13.24 7.13 17.69
CA ASN A 211 -14.66 7.46 17.49
C ASN A 211 -15.50 6.25 17.08
N GLY A 212 -14.89 5.22 16.56
CA GLY A 212 -15.55 4.03 16.02
C GLY A 212 -15.74 2.91 17.04
N LEU A 213 -16.00 1.73 16.52
CA LEU A 213 -16.22 0.51 17.29
C LEU A 213 -14.89 -0.23 17.51
N THR A 214 -14.83 -1.05 18.55
CA THR A 214 -13.65 -1.89 18.85
C THR A 214 -13.67 -3.24 18.14
N SER A 215 -14.77 -3.57 17.46
CA SER A 215 -14.97 -4.81 16.70
C SER A 215 -15.87 -4.54 15.49
N ILE A 216 -15.89 -5.45 14.51
CA ILE A 216 -16.73 -5.34 13.31
C ILE A 216 -18.05 -6.07 13.57
N PRO A 217 -19.17 -5.37 13.62
CA PRO A 217 -20.49 -6.01 13.69
C PRO A 217 -20.75 -6.85 12.43
N VAL A 218 -21.32 -8.02 12.63
CA VAL A 218 -21.78 -8.89 11.54
C VAL A 218 -23.16 -9.45 11.87
N ASP A 219 -24.05 -9.47 10.88
CA ASP A 219 -25.32 -10.17 11.02
C ASP A 219 -25.07 -11.68 11.20
N PRO A 220 -25.44 -12.27 12.36
CA PRO A 220 -25.19 -13.67 12.62
C PRO A 220 -25.82 -14.64 11.60
N SER A 221 -26.85 -14.21 10.88
CA SER A 221 -27.48 -15.01 9.83
C SER A 221 -26.59 -15.19 8.60
N LYS A 222 -25.71 -14.23 8.32
CA LYS A 222 -24.74 -14.28 7.22
C LYS A 222 -23.56 -15.21 7.52
N VAL A 223 -23.20 -15.43 8.78
CA VAL A 223 -22.07 -16.29 9.17
C VAL A 223 -22.43 -17.75 8.94
N VAL A 224 -21.74 -18.41 8.02
CA VAL A 224 -22.03 -19.80 7.63
C VAL A 224 -21.02 -20.81 8.17
N ALA A 225 -19.81 -20.37 8.49
CA ALA A 225 -18.79 -21.22 9.09
C ALA A 225 -17.85 -20.41 9.99
N ILE A 226 -17.38 -21.07 11.04
CA ILE A 226 -16.23 -20.67 11.86
C ILE A 226 -15.16 -21.73 11.67
N VAL A 227 -13.96 -21.31 11.32
CA VAL A 227 -12.83 -22.20 11.06
C VAL A 227 -11.66 -21.81 11.95
N GLU A 228 -10.99 -22.79 12.56
CA GLU A 228 -9.78 -22.53 13.35
C GLU A 228 -8.57 -22.42 12.42
N SER A 229 -7.81 -21.34 12.55
CA SER A 229 -6.47 -21.21 11.97
C SER A 229 -5.42 -21.26 13.08
N THR A 230 -4.35 -22.03 12.85
CA THR A 230 -3.16 -22.11 13.71
C THR A 230 -1.92 -21.60 12.98
N THR A 231 -2.11 -20.88 11.87
CA THR A 231 -1.04 -20.37 11.01
C THR A 231 -0.81 -18.90 11.28
N PRO A 232 0.36 -18.49 11.79
CA PRO A 232 0.70 -17.09 11.99
C PRO A 232 0.97 -16.38 10.65
N ASP A 233 0.94 -15.04 10.66
CA ASP A 233 1.46 -14.27 9.56
C ASP A 233 2.97 -14.49 9.39
N ASN A 234 3.45 -14.57 8.16
CA ASN A 234 4.85 -14.76 7.83
C ASN A 234 5.46 -13.49 7.24
N VAL A 235 5.93 -12.62 8.11
CA VAL A 235 6.62 -11.39 7.74
C VAL A 235 8.12 -11.59 7.93
N PRO A 236 8.95 -11.41 6.89
CA PRO A 236 10.39 -11.52 7.04
C PRO A 236 10.95 -10.40 7.93
N ASN A 237 12.06 -10.69 8.60
CA ASN A 237 12.77 -9.66 9.36
C ASN A 237 13.22 -8.53 8.44
N PRO A 238 13.16 -7.27 8.90
CA PRO A 238 13.64 -6.13 8.14
C PRO A 238 15.14 -6.26 7.87
N THR A 239 15.55 -5.88 6.67
CA THR A 239 16.97 -5.76 6.33
C THR A 239 17.49 -4.38 6.74
N ALA A 240 18.73 -4.31 7.20
CA ALA A 240 19.36 -3.02 7.50
C ALA A 240 19.38 -2.13 6.23
N PRO A 241 19.10 -0.83 6.36
CA PRO A 241 19.18 0.10 5.24
C PRO A 241 20.57 0.10 4.60
N ASP A 242 20.63 0.16 3.28
CA ASP A 242 21.88 0.32 2.54
C ASP A 242 22.37 1.78 2.58
N GLU A 243 23.58 2.02 2.08
CA GLU A 243 24.20 3.35 2.06
C GLU A 243 23.37 4.38 1.27
N MET A 244 22.81 3.96 0.15
CA MET A 244 21.97 4.80 -0.72
C MET A 244 20.69 5.24 0.02
N SER A 245 20.01 4.31 0.70
CA SER A 245 18.83 4.61 1.52
C SER A 245 19.16 5.58 2.67
N ARG A 246 20.34 5.44 3.30
CA ARG A 246 20.78 6.37 4.35
C ARG A 246 21.08 7.77 3.81
N LYS A 247 21.63 7.91 2.58
CA LYS A 247 21.83 9.22 1.94
C LYS A 247 20.50 9.92 1.69
N ILE A 248 19.51 9.20 1.15
CA ILE A 248 18.16 9.74 0.95
C ILE A 248 17.57 10.22 2.29
N ALA A 249 17.66 9.39 3.34
CA ALA A 249 17.20 9.75 4.69
C ALA A 249 17.93 10.99 5.22
N GLY A 250 19.24 11.08 5.03
CA GLY A 250 20.04 12.25 5.46
C GLY A 250 19.55 13.55 4.82
N HIS A 251 19.33 13.56 3.50
CA HIS A 251 18.79 14.74 2.80
C HIS A 251 17.40 15.15 3.30
N LEU A 252 16.54 14.17 3.62
CA LEU A 252 15.21 14.46 4.16
C LEU A 252 15.25 15.03 5.57
N ILE A 253 16.11 14.51 6.45
CA ILE A 253 16.23 14.98 7.82
C ILE A 253 16.80 16.41 7.83
N GLU A 254 17.84 16.68 7.06
CA GLU A 254 18.37 18.03 6.88
C GLU A 254 17.29 19.00 6.36
N PHE A 255 16.49 18.57 5.39
CA PHE A 255 15.39 19.37 4.89
C PHE A 255 14.35 19.67 6.00
N PHE A 256 13.95 18.67 6.79
CA PHE A 256 13.02 18.90 7.89
C PHE A 256 13.59 19.85 8.96
N GLU A 257 14.86 19.72 9.30
CA GLU A 257 15.52 20.63 10.24
C GLU A 257 15.52 22.08 9.72
N GLN A 258 15.78 22.27 8.42
CA GLN A 258 15.71 23.58 7.78
C GLN A 258 14.28 24.15 7.76
N GLU A 259 13.27 23.31 7.51
CA GLU A 259 11.86 23.72 7.52
C GLU A 259 11.40 24.13 8.92
N VAL A 260 11.82 23.40 9.94
CA VAL A 260 11.54 23.76 11.35
C VAL A 260 12.25 25.06 11.73
N LYS A 261 13.55 25.20 11.41
CA LYS A 261 14.31 26.42 11.66
C LYS A 261 13.72 27.64 10.98
N ALA A 262 13.12 27.45 9.80
CA ALA A 262 12.42 28.51 9.05
C ALA A 262 10.98 28.76 9.53
N GLY A 263 10.50 28.02 10.51
CA GLY A 263 9.14 28.15 11.05
C GLY A 263 8.02 27.64 10.12
N ARG A 264 8.36 26.82 9.09
CA ARG A 264 7.40 26.24 8.16
C ARG A 264 6.87 24.89 8.62
N LEU A 265 7.62 24.17 9.46
CA LEU A 265 7.18 22.98 10.17
C LEU A 265 7.31 23.19 11.70
N PRO A 266 6.45 22.57 12.51
CA PRO A 266 6.61 22.56 13.97
C PRO A 266 7.76 21.66 14.41
N GLU A 267 8.27 21.84 15.64
CA GLU A 267 9.40 21.06 16.18
C GLU A 267 9.13 19.56 16.31
N ASN A 268 7.87 19.16 16.47
CA ASN A 268 7.45 17.76 16.51
C ASN A 268 7.01 17.23 15.15
N LEU A 269 7.20 17.99 14.08
CA LEU A 269 6.70 17.74 12.73
C LEU A 269 5.17 17.62 12.70
N HIS A 270 4.60 17.48 11.52
CA HIS A 270 3.22 17.03 11.34
C HIS A 270 3.16 15.51 11.34
N PRO A 271 1.96 14.88 11.44
CA PRO A 271 1.86 13.44 11.39
C PRO A 271 2.58 12.86 10.17
N LEU A 272 3.39 11.83 10.40
CA LEU A 272 4.21 11.22 9.37
C LEU A 272 3.47 10.05 8.70
N GLN A 273 3.51 10.00 7.38
CA GLN A 273 3.20 8.80 6.60
C GLN A 273 4.46 8.32 5.90
N SER A 274 4.69 7.03 5.97
CA SER A 274 5.81 6.39 5.28
C SER A 274 5.34 5.11 4.59
N GLY A 275 5.87 4.84 3.40
CA GLY A 275 5.70 3.57 2.73
C GLY A 275 6.46 2.43 3.43
N ILE A 276 6.55 1.29 2.77
CA ILE A 276 7.33 0.13 3.21
C ILE A 276 8.62 0.01 2.39
N GLY A 277 9.66 -0.63 2.95
CA GLY A 277 10.91 -0.93 2.26
C GLY A 277 12.13 -0.21 2.81
N ASN A 278 13.30 -0.45 2.18
CA ASN A 278 14.59 -0.03 2.73
C ASN A 278 14.73 1.48 2.91
N VAL A 279 14.27 2.28 1.95
CA VAL A 279 14.34 3.75 2.07
C VAL A 279 13.43 4.25 3.18
N ALA A 280 12.20 3.72 3.27
CA ALA A 280 11.27 4.04 4.35
C ALA A 280 11.89 3.70 5.72
N ASN A 281 12.47 2.51 5.87
CA ASN A 281 13.15 2.11 7.09
C ASN A 281 14.34 3.02 7.42
N ALA A 282 15.13 3.45 6.42
CA ALA A 282 16.24 4.38 6.62
C ALA A 282 15.77 5.75 7.10
N ILE A 283 14.67 6.26 6.56
CA ILE A 283 14.09 7.55 7.00
C ILE A 283 13.63 7.44 8.44
N ILE A 284 12.93 6.36 8.77
CA ILE A 284 12.48 6.12 10.14
C ILE A 284 13.71 6.02 11.06
N GLU A 285 14.71 5.19 10.77
CA GLU A 285 15.94 5.08 11.56
C GLU A 285 16.66 6.44 11.74
N GLY A 286 16.75 7.23 10.68
CA GLY A 286 17.37 8.56 10.73
C GLY A 286 16.58 9.55 11.59
N LEU A 287 15.26 9.54 11.53
CA LEU A 287 14.41 10.34 12.41
C LEU A 287 14.57 9.94 13.88
N GLU A 288 14.81 8.65 14.17
CA GLU A 288 15.09 8.19 15.54
C GLU A 288 16.36 8.80 16.10
N GLN A 289 17.38 8.96 15.29
CA GLN A 289 18.66 9.57 15.66
C GLN A 289 18.61 11.10 15.69
N SER A 290 17.58 11.71 15.11
CA SER A 290 17.40 13.17 15.04
C SER A 290 16.98 13.79 16.38
N SER A 291 16.91 15.13 16.40
CA SER A 291 16.44 15.90 17.56
C SER A 291 14.91 15.93 17.71
N PHE A 292 14.16 15.47 16.72
CA PHE A 292 12.71 15.50 16.74
C PHE A 292 12.12 14.61 17.84
N LYS A 293 11.07 15.10 18.51
CA LYS A 293 10.36 14.43 19.61
C LYS A 293 8.88 14.71 19.53
N HIS A 294 8.09 13.92 20.26
CA HIS A 294 6.63 14.06 20.32
C HIS A 294 5.98 13.98 18.95
N MET A 295 6.57 13.18 18.05
CA MET A 295 6.04 12.94 16.71
C MET A 295 4.78 12.09 16.77
N THR A 296 3.96 12.20 15.76
CA THR A 296 2.79 11.33 15.56
C THR A 296 2.84 10.70 14.17
N VAL A 297 2.16 9.58 14.01
CA VAL A 297 2.15 8.81 12.75
C VAL A 297 0.71 8.57 12.30
N TRP A 298 0.43 8.92 11.05
CA TRP A 298 -0.80 8.57 10.36
C TRP A 298 -0.44 7.92 9.04
N THR A 299 -0.51 6.59 8.99
CA THR A 299 0.01 5.81 7.85
C THR A 299 -0.91 4.64 7.51
N GLU A 300 -0.64 3.95 6.42
CA GLU A 300 -1.33 2.70 6.07
C GLU A 300 -0.79 1.52 6.87
N VAL A 301 0.55 1.40 6.92
CA VAL A 301 1.24 0.23 7.48
C VAL A 301 2.27 0.68 8.51
N MET A 302 2.15 0.19 9.71
CA MET A 302 3.18 0.29 10.73
C MET A 302 4.09 -0.94 10.68
N GLN A 303 5.40 -0.75 10.84
CA GLN A 303 6.43 -1.78 10.73
C GLN A 303 7.32 -1.81 11.97
N ASP A 304 8.20 -2.82 12.04
CA ASP A 304 9.19 -2.99 13.13
C ASP A 304 10.00 -1.73 13.42
N SER A 305 10.35 -0.97 12.39
CA SER A 305 11.15 0.26 12.50
C SER A 305 10.53 1.33 13.39
N PHE A 306 9.22 1.27 13.65
CA PHE A 306 8.55 2.21 14.54
C PHE A 306 8.63 1.81 16.04
N LEU A 307 8.85 0.53 16.35
CA LEU A 307 8.81 0.05 17.74
C LEU A 307 9.81 0.77 18.68
N PRO A 308 11.08 1.01 18.27
CA PRO A 308 12.04 1.73 19.11
C PRO A 308 11.61 3.14 19.49
N TYR A 309 10.82 3.81 18.64
CA TYR A 309 10.36 5.18 18.92
C TYR A 309 9.34 5.27 20.04
N PHE A 310 8.47 4.28 20.15
CA PHE A 310 7.52 4.20 21.26
C PHE A 310 8.25 3.97 22.58
N GLU A 311 9.29 3.14 22.56
CA GLU A 311 10.13 2.84 23.72
C GLU A 311 10.95 4.06 24.16
N SER A 312 11.52 4.79 23.20
CA SER A 312 12.28 6.02 23.48
C SER A 312 11.40 7.25 23.78
N GLY A 313 10.08 7.13 23.60
CA GLY A 313 9.15 8.25 23.79
C GLY A 313 9.21 9.33 22.70
N LYS A 314 9.81 9.05 21.55
CA LYS A 314 9.88 9.99 20.41
C LYS A 314 8.60 10.05 19.60
N ILE A 315 7.81 8.97 19.59
CA ILE A 315 6.46 8.94 19.02
C ILE A 315 5.45 8.86 20.16
N ASP A 316 4.51 9.79 20.16
CA ASP A 316 3.44 9.85 21.14
C ASP A 316 2.29 8.90 20.76
N TYR A 317 1.93 8.85 19.48
CA TYR A 317 0.84 8.01 18.99
C TYR A 317 0.97 7.67 17.51
N ALA A 318 0.49 6.47 17.11
CA ALA A 318 0.41 6.05 15.72
C ALA A 318 -0.97 5.47 15.37
N THR A 319 -1.47 5.86 14.21
CA THR A 319 -2.65 5.29 13.57
C THR A 319 -2.26 4.64 12.24
N SER A 320 -2.75 3.43 12.00
CA SER A 320 -2.60 2.73 10.72
C SER A 320 -3.82 1.84 10.41
N THR A 321 -3.87 1.25 9.23
CA THR A 321 -4.85 0.20 8.93
C THR A 321 -4.29 -1.20 9.18
N SER A 322 -2.96 -1.33 9.24
CA SER A 322 -2.31 -2.59 9.58
C SER A 322 -0.98 -2.41 10.32
N ILE A 323 -0.64 -3.41 11.12
CA ILE A 323 0.67 -3.59 11.75
C ILE A 323 1.34 -4.81 11.12
N ARG A 324 2.42 -4.56 10.38
CA ARG A 324 3.19 -5.59 9.69
C ARG A 324 4.52 -5.81 10.39
N LEU A 325 4.54 -6.70 11.37
CA LEU A 325 5.71 -7.00 12.19
C LEU A 325 6.35 -8.33 11.80
N SER A 326 7.67 -8.37 11.84
CA SER A 326 8.44 -9.61 11.82
C SER A 326 8.11 -10.48 13.05
N GLN A 327 8.57 -11.72 13.08
CA GLN A 327 8.37 -12.58 14.25
C GLN A 327 8.97 -11.97 15.53
N ASP A 328 10.15 -11.35 15.42
CA ASP A 328 10.83 -10.69 16.54
C ASP A 328 10.07 -9.43 16.97
N GLY A 329 9.64 -8.62 16.01
CA GLY A 329 8.84 -7.42 16.27
C GLY A 329 7.47 -7.75 16.87
N PHE A 330 6.85 -8.83 16.39
CA PHE A 330 5.58 -9.33 16.92
C PHE A 330 5.71 -9.77 18.39
N LYS A 331 6.76 -10.54 18.70
CA LYS A 331 7.06 -10.92 20.07
C LYS A 331 7.29 -9.69 20.94
N LYS A 332 8.12 -8.75 20.49
CA LYS A 332 8.41 -7.49 21.20
C LYS A 332 7.13 -6.69 21.48
N PHE A 333 6.24 -6.60 20.51
CA PHE A 333 4.96 -5.88 20.63
C PHE A 333 4.08 -6.48 21.72
N PHE A 334 3.92 -7.79 21.76
CA PHE A 334 3.08 -8.46 22.75
C PHE A 334 3.73 -8.60 24.12
N ASP A 335 5.06 -8.72 24.20
CA ASP A 335 5.79 -8.69 25.48
C ASP A 335 5.66 -7.32 26.19
N ASN A 336 5.40 -6.24 25.41
CA ASN A 336 5.20 -4.89 25.90
C ASN A 336 3.81 -4.34 25.56
N TRP A 337 2.79 -5.18 25.63
CA TRP A 337 1.43 -4.88 25.19
C TRP A 337 0.89 -3.57 25.76
N ASP A 338 1.05 -3.32 27.08
CA ASP A 338 0.51 -2.13 27.75
C ASP A 338 1.10 -0.84 27.16
N LEU A 339 2.39 -0.84 26.82
CA LEU A 339 3.03 0.29 26.17
C LEU A 339 2.44 0.51 24.76
N PHE A 340 2.46 -0.51 23.92
CA PHE A 340 2.10 -0.35 22.51
C PHE A 340 0.59 -0.18 22.32
N SER A 341 -0.25 -0.92 23.03
CA SER A 341 -1.70 -0.81 22.93
C SER A 341 -2.26 0.54 23.35
N SER A 342 -1.55 1.25 24.23
CA SER A 342 -1.92 2.60 24.64
C SER A 342 -1.55 3.67 23.61
N LYS A 343 -0.66 3.37 22.66
CA LYS A 343 -0.08 4.33 21.70
C LYS A 343 -0.37 4.00 20.22
N VAL A 344 -1.08 2.91 19.95
CA VAL A 344 -1.36 2.44 18.58
C VAL A 344 -2.85 2.23 18.39
N CYS A 345 -3.33 2.58 17.20
CA CYS A 345 -4.71 2.34 16.78
C CYS A 345 -4.78 1.80 15.37
N LEU A 346 -5.60 0.76 15.16
CA LEU A 346 -5.89 0.18 13.85
C LEU A 346 -7.29 0.59 13.37
N ARG A 347 -7.37 1.17 12.17
CA ARG A 347 -8.59 1.69 11.56
C ARG A 347 -8.89 1.03 10.22
N SER A 348 -10.13 1.12 9.75
CA SER A 348 -10.44 0.75 8.36
C SER A 348 -9.66 1.62 7.38
N GLN A 349 -9.34 1.06 6.20
CA GLN A 349 -8.55 1.78 5.19
C GLN A 349 -9.25 3.03 4.63
N VAL A 350 -10.58 3.07 4.64
CA VAL A 350 -11.33 4.28 4.24
C VAL A 350 -11.08 5.45 5.20
N VAL A 351 -10.68 5.18 6.43
CA VAL A 351 -10.30 6.18 7.43
C VAL A 351 -8.83 6.51 7.34
N SER A 352 -7.95 5.49 7.39
CA SER A 352 -6.49 5.73 7.32
C SER A 352 -6.07 6.44 6.04
N ASN A 353 -6.71 6.13 4.92
CA ASN A 353 -6.43 6.71 3.60
C ASN A 353 -7.38 7.87 3.23
N SER A 354 -8.21 8.33 4.16
CA SER A 354 -9.19 9.39 3.87
C SER A 354 -8.52 10.69 3.43
N PRO A 355 -8.79 11.19 2.21
CA PRO A 355 -8.31 12.49 1.76
C PRO A 355 -8.68 13.64 2.69
N GLU A 356 -9.87 13.59 3.28
CA GLU A 356 -10.37 14.58 4.23
C GLU A 356 -9.51 14.61 5.50
N ILE A 357 -9.22 13.45 6.09
CA ILE A 357 -8.45 13.36 7.35
C ILE A 357 -6.98 13.69 7.11
N ILE A 358 -6.38 13.15 6.06
CA ILE A 358 -4.99 13.44 5.65
C ILE A 358 -4.78 14.95 5.51
N ARG A 359 -5.70 15.64 4.82
CA ARG A 359 -5.67 17.09 4.63
C ARG A 359 -5.86 17.85 5.94
N ARG A 360 -6.80 17.44 6.76
CA ARG A 360 -7.11 18.07 8.05
C ARG A 360 -5.95 17.96 9.03
N LEU A 361 -5.34 16.78 9.15
CA LEU A 361 -4.19 16.55 10.04
C LEU A 361 -2.89 17.17 9.51
N GLY A 362 -2.83 17.52 8.23
CA GLY A 362 -1.65 18.09 7.61
C GLY A 362 -0.50 17.10 7.50
N VAL A 363 -0.78 15.87 7.10
CA VAL A 363 0.20 14.77 7.02
C VAL A 363 1.39 15.14 6.14
N ILE A 364 2.60 14.73 6.55
CA ILE A 364 3.80 14.68 5.70
C ILE A 364 3.83 13.30 5.06
N ALA A 365 3.64 13.24 3.73
CA ALA A 365 3.58 11.99 2.99
C ALA A 365 4.90 11.68 2.28
N MET A 366 5.41 10.46 2.46
CA MET A 366 6.69 10.00 1.90
C MET A 366 6.49 8.67 1.18
N ASN A 367 6.64 8.67 -0.15
CA ASN A 367 6.39 7.49 -0.98
C ASN A 367 7.49 7.31 -2.06
N THR A 368 7.51 6.13 -2.69
CA THR A 368 8.56 5.74 -3.64
C THR A 368 8.00 5.51 -5.02
N PRO A 369 8.45 6.22 -6.08
CA PRO A 369 8.07 5.96 -7.46
C PRO A 369 8.98 4.91 -8.11
N VAL A 370 8.53 4.36 -9.24
CA VAL A 370 9.37 3.60 -10.17
C VAL A 370 10.29 4.54 -10.94
N GLU A 371 9.73 5.64 -11.45
CA GLU A 371 10.43 6.69 -12.16
C GLU A 371 9.77 8.04 -11.92
N PHE A 372 10.52 9.11 -12.16
CA PHE A 372 10.13 10.50 -11.96
C PHE A 372 10.65 11.33 -13.14
N ASP A 373 9.79 12.14 -13.76
CA ASP A 373 10.26 12.90 -14.90
C ASP A 373 10.75 14.31 -14.55
N ILE A 374 11.34 14.96 -15.54
CA ILE A 374 11.98 16.28 -15.36
C ILE A 374 11.00 17.40 -15.01
N TYR A 375 9.69 17.17 -15.07
CA TYR A 375 8.66 18.15 -14.72
C TYR A 375 7.95 17.83 -13.41
N GLY A 376 8.10 16.63 -12.88
CA GLY A 376 7.54 16.25 -11.60
C GLY A 376 6.40 15.25 -11.65
N HIS A 377 6.18 14.56 -12.78
CA HIS A 377 5.26 13.42 -12.84
C HIS A 377 5.94 12.16 -12.31
N ALA A 378 5.19 11.33 -11.61
CA ALA A 378 5.69 10.09 -11.05
C ALA A 378 4.90 8.88 -11.51
N ASN A 379 5.63 7.81 -11.83
CA ASN A 379 5.12 6.49 -12.12
C ASN A 379 5.44 5.57 -10.94
N SER A 380 4.43 4.96 -10.37
CA SER A 380 4.56 4.05 -9.22
C SER A 380 4.18 2.60 -9.54
N THR A 381 3.67 2.31 -10.74
CA THR A 381 3.02 1.03 -11.06
C THR A 381 3.63 0.25 -12.20
N ASN A 382 4.03 0.92 -13.30
CA ASN A 382 4.39 0.24 -14.54
C ASN A 382 5.86 0.43 -14.92
N VAL A 383 6.48 -0.59 -15.45
CA VAL A 383 7.82 -0.54 -16.06
C VAL A 383 7.65 -0.43 -17.57
N ASN A 384 8.36 0.50 -18.19
CA ASN A 384 8.31 0.79 -19.63
C ASN A 384 6.85 0.92 -20.14
N GLY A 385 6.02 1.62 -19.38
CA GLY A 385 4.64 1.94 -19.72
C GLY A 385 3.64 0.79 -19.68
N SER A 386 4.05 -0.42 -19.98
CA SER A 386 3.16 -1.56 -20.23
C SER A 386 3.18 -2.63 -19.16
N ARG A 387 4.35 -2.89 -18.59
CA ARG A 387 4.53 -3.99 -17.65
C ARG A 387 4.13 -3.59 -16.24
N MET A 388 3.03 -4.12 -15.75
CA MET A 388 2.60 -3.92 -14.39
C MET A 388 3.57 -4.55 -13.39
N LEU A 389 4.10 -3.75 -12.46
CA LEU A 389 4.99 -4.17 -11.39
C LEU A 389 4.19 -4.42 -10.11
N ASN A 390 3.44 -3.43 -9.70
CA ASN A 390 2.57 -3.45 -8.52
C ASN A 390 1.43 -2.45 -8.71
N GLY A 391 0.42 -2.52 -7.87
CA GLY A 391 -0.66 -1.54 -7.85
C GLY A 391 -0.23 -0.20 -7.25
N LEU A 392 -1.07 0.82 -7.45
CA LEU A 392 -0.88 2.18 -6.97
C LEU A 392 -0.76 2.27 -5.44
N GLY A 393 -1.52 1.43 -4.72
CA GLY A 393 -1.62 1.53 -3.27
C GLY A 393 -2.29 2.82 -2.81
N GLY A 394 -1.88 3.30 -1.65
CA GLY A 394 -2.36 4.55 -1.07
C GLY A 394 -1.49 5.77 -1.36
N SER A 395 -0.44 5.63 -2.15
CA SER A 395 0.52 6.72 -2.36
C SER A 395 -0.16 8.01 -2.83
N ALA A 396 -1.08 7.93 -3.79
CA ALA A 396 -1.78 9.11 -4.28
C ALA A 396 -2.84 9.63 -3.29
N ASP A 397 -3.46 8.78 -2.46
CA ASP A 397 -4.34 9.23 -1.38
C ASP A 397 -3.59 10.18 -0.43
N PHE A 398 -2.38 9.79 -0.04
CA PHE A 398 -1.55 10.59 0.85
C PHE A 398 -0.91 11.78 0.14
N LEU A 399 -0.20 11.58 -0.96
CA LEU A 399 0.57 12.65 -1.63
C LEU A 399 -0.31 13.80 -2.07
N ARG A 400 -1.45 13.52 -2.72
CA ARG A 400 -2.39 14.54 -3.20
C ARG A 400 -3.01 15.36 -2.08
N ASN A 401 -3.12 14.81 -0.89
CA ASN A 401 -3.84 15.41 0.24
C ASN A 401 -2.93 15.83 1.40
N ALA A 402 -1.65 15.53 1.32
CA ALA A 402 -0.66 15.92 2.32
C ALA A 402 -0.51 17.44 2.44
N LYS A 403 0.00 17.90 3.57
CA LYS A 403 0.55 19.26 3.71
C LYS A 403 1.88 19.39 2.99
N LEU A 404 2.66 18.31 2.99
CA LEU A 404 3.95 18.20 2.31
C LEU A 404 4.06 16.82 1.68
N SER A 405 4.12 16.79 0.34
CA SER A 405 4.20 15.56 -0.44
C SER A 405 5.62 15.33 -0.95
N ILE A 406 6.19 14.19 -0.59
CA ILE A 406 7.58 13.84 -0.86
C ILE A 406 7.64 12.52 -1.62
N MET A 407 8.31 12.53 -2.77
CA MET A 407 8.73 11.31 -3.45
C MET A 407 10.23 11.10 -3.27
N HIS A 408 10.63 9.87 -2.98
CA HIS A 408 12.02 9.50 -2.81
C HIS A 408 12.34 8.19 -3.53
N THR A 409 13.47 8.13 -4.23
CA THR A 409 13.92 6.91 -4.93
C THR A 409 15.43 6.99 -5.14
N PRO A 410 16.13 5.86 -5.33
CA PRO A 410 17.49 5.90 -5.88
C PRO A 410 17.50 6.68 -7.21
N ALA A 411 18.56 7.44 -7.47
CA ALA A 411 18.72 8.13 -8.76
C ALA A 411 18.84 7.14 -9.92
N ALA A 412 19.41 5.96 -9.65
CA ALA A 412 19.46 4.84 -10.59
C ALA A 412 19.28 3.50 -9.86
N ARG A 413 18.55 2.58 -10.47
CA ARG A 413 18.36 1.22 -9.97
C ARG A 413 19.36 0.27 -10.58
N LYS A 414 19.80 -0.75 -9.83
CA LYS A 414 20.73 -1.78 -10.31
C LYS A 414 20.23 -2.44 -11.59
N SER A 415 21.10 -2.55 -12.58
CA SER A 415 20.87 -3.28 -13.82
C SER A 415 21.86 -4.44 -13.94
N LYS A 416 21.48 -5.48 -14.68
CA LYS A 416 22.39 -6.58 -15.04
C LYS A 416 23.22 -6.27 -16.27
N THR A 417 22.80 -5.31 -17.06
CA THR A 417 23.33 -4.99 -18.40
C THR A 417 24.08 -3.65 -18.45
N ASP A 418 23.82 -2.76 -17.49
CA ASP A 418 24.48 -1.46 -17.40
C ASP A 418 24.99 -1.21 -15.97
N PRO A 419 26.31 -1.01 -15.76
CA PRO A 419 26.88 -0.77 -14.43
C PRO A 419 26.39 0.55 -13.80
N THR A 420 25.99 1.55 -14.58
CA THR A 420 25.38 2.78 -14.07
C THR A 420 23.98 2.52 -13.51
N GLY A 421 23.29 1.52 -14.08
CA GLY A 421 21.92 1.18 -13.70
C GLY A 421 20.86 1.86 -14.57
N ILE A 422 19.61 1.64 -14.21
CA ILE A 422 18.41 2.19 -14.85
C ILE A 422 18.10 3.53 -14.19
N SER A 423 18.10 4.63 -14.94
CA SER A 423 17.77 5.95 -14.41
C SER A 423 16.33 5.99 -13.87
N CYS A 424 16.17 6.53 -12.67
CA CYS A 424 14.84 6.81 -12.11
C CYS A 424 14.36 8.23 -12.46
N VAL A 425 15.26 9.09 -12.98
CA VAL A 425 14.90 10.39 -13.55
C VAL A 425 14.89 10.27 -15.08
N VAL A 426 13.76 10.59 -15.69
CA VAL A 426 13.52 10.38 -17.13
C VAL A 426 12.98 11.65 -17.79
N PRO A 427 13.04 11.77 -19.13
CA PRO A 427 12.47 12.92 -19.85
C PRO A 427 10.95 13.04 -19.69
N PHE A 428 10.26 11.91 -19.72
CA PHE A 428 8.82 11.80 -19.57
C PHE A 428 8.47 10.43 -18.97
N SER A 429 7.69 10.43 -17.91
CA SER A 429 7.25 9.20 -17.26
C SER A 429 6.43 8.34 -18.22
N SER A 430 6.78 7.06 -18.34
CA SER A 430 6.14 6.14 -19.27
C SER A 430 4.71 5.74 -18.84
N HIS A 431 4.37 6.01 -17.60
CA HIS A 431 3.04 5.91 -16.99
C HIS A 431 2.96 6.97 -15.89
N ILE A 432 1.81 7.59 -15.65
CA ILE A 432 1.67 8.65 -14.67
C ILE A 432 0.60 8.27 -13.65
N ASP A 433 1.03 8.05 -12.42
CA ASP A 433 0.16 7.77 -11.28
C ASP A 433 -0.05 9.02 -10.40
N GLN A 434 0.98 9.84 -10.26
CA GLN A 434 0.93 11.16 -9.62
C GLN A 434 1.40 12.22 -10.62
N THR A 435 0.62 13.29 -10.73
CA THR A 435 0.94 14.40 -11.62
C THR A 435 1.86 15.41 -10.93
N GLU A 436 2.41 16.34 -11.70
CA GLU A 436 3.23 17.43 -11.18
C GLU A 436 2.48 18.33 -10.19
N HIS A 437 1.12 18.27 -10.18
CA HIS A 437 0.27 18.99 -9.24
C HIS A 437 0.25 18.38 -7.84
N ASP A 438 0.64 17.12 -7.70
CA ASP A 438 0.51 16.33 -6.48
C ASP A 438 1.80 16.32 -5.63
N LEU A 439 2.93 16.85 -6.16
CA LEU A 439 4.27 16.63 -5.61
C LEU A 439 4.99 17.94 -5.28
N ASP A 440 5.50 18.01 -4.04
CA ASP A 440 6.22 19.18 -3.50
C ASP A 440 7.73 19.00 -3.49
N VAL A 441 8.21 17.81 -3.13
CA VAL A 441 9.64 17.54 -2.94
C VAL A 441 10.01 16.21 -3.57
N PHE A 442 11.14 16.19 -4.28
CA PHE A 442 11.74 14.98 -4.82
C PHE A 442 13.15 14.77 -4.28
N VAL A 443 13.46 13.53 -3.86
CA VAL A 443 14.72 13.20 -3.19
C VAL A 443 15.34 11.94 -3.78
N THR A 444 16.65 11.99 -4.01
CA THR A 444 17.46 10.82 -4.37
C THR A 444 18.69 10.74 -3.47
N ASP A 445 19.51 9.74 -3.67
CA ASP A 445 20.82 9.59 -3.01
C ASP A 445 21.84 10.66 -3.43
N TYR A 446 21.54 11.47 -4.45
CA TYR A 446 22.37 12.60 -4.87
C TYR A 446 21.94 13.95 -4.33
N GLY A 447 20.70 14.09 -3.85
CA GLY A 447 20.22 15.33 -3.29
C GLY A 447 18.70 15.47 -3.33
N LEU A 448 18.25 16.71 -3.11
CA LEU A 448 16.84 17.08 -2.96
C LEU A 448 16.48 18.22 -3.90
N ALA A 449 15.32 18.13 -4.51
CA ALA A 449 14.68 19.18 -5.29
C ALA A 449 13.39 19.63 -4.58
N ASP A 450 13.35 20.84 -4.06
CA ASP A 450 12.16 21.49 -3.55
C ASP A 450 11.44 22.15 -4.72
N LEU A 451 10.28 21.62 -5.09
CA LEU A 451 9.49 22.00 -6.27
C LEU A 451 8.36 22.96 -5.94
N ARG A 452 8.19 23.32 -4.67
CA ARG A 452 7.08 24.15 -4.21
C ARG A 452 7.11 25.54 -4.85
N GLY A 453 5.98 25.95 -5.41
CA GLY A 453 5.83 27.27 -6.03
C GLY A 453 6.51 27.44 -7.38
N LEU A 454 7.10 26.39 -7.94
CA LEU A 454 7.82 26.42 -9.21
C LEU A 454 6.94 25.98 -10.39
N ALA A 455 7.04 26.72 -11.48
CA ALA A 455 6.49 26.32 -12.77
C ALA A 455 7.29 25.11 -13.33
N PRO A 456 6.68 24.25 -14.19
CA PRO A 456 7.35 23.03 -14.69
C PRO A 456 8.77 23.26 -15.22
N LYS A 457 9.00 24.31 -16.00
CA LYS A 457 10.34 24.63 -16.52
C LYS A 457 11.36 25.02 -15.44
N GLU A 458 10.92 25.59 -14.33
CA GLU A 458 11.79 25.96 -13.21
C GLU A 458 12.22 24.75 -12.40
N ARG A 459 11.41 23.67 -12.43
CA ARG A 459 11.70 22.38 -11.78
C ARG A 459 12.83 21.62 -12.46
N VAL A 460 12.93 21.70 -13.79
CA VAL A 460 13.87 20.91 -14.60
C VAL A 460 15.32 21.01 -14.13
N PRO A 461 15.94 22.19 -13.99
CA PRO A 461 17.33 22.28 -13.54
C PRO A 461 17.54 21.74 -12.13
N LEU A 462 16.55 21.88 -11.23
CA LEU A 462 16.65 21.34 -9.86
C LEU A 462 16.59 19.82 -9.86
N ILE A 463 15.65 19.22 -10.59
CA ILE A 463 15.50 17.77 -10.67
C ILE A 463 16.74 17.14 -11.30
N ILE A 464 17.20 17.67 -12.45
CA ILE A 464 18.35 17.10 -13.15
C ILE A 464 19.63 17.27 -12.34
N ASN A 465 19.93 18.48 -11.85
CA ASN A 465 21.20 18.76 -11.21
C ASN A 465 21.31 18.16 -9.80
N ASN A 466 20.21 18.13 -9.04
CA ASN A 466 20.23 17.66 -7.66
C ASN A 466 19.90 16.16 -7.55
N CYS A 467 18.99 15.64 -8.40
CA CYS A 467 18.40 14.33 -8.18
C CYS A 467 18.80 13.27 -9.22
N ALA A 468 19.14 13.66 -10.46
CA ALA A 468 19.53 12.68 -11.45
C ALA A 468 20.94 12.11 -11.18
N HIS A 469 21.14 10.83 -11.52
CA HIS A 469 22.46 10.21 -11.50
C HIS A 469 23.42 11.00 -12.41
N PRO A 470 24.67 11.30 -11.97
CA PRO A 470 25.60 12.14 -12.75
C PRO A 470 25.78 11.74 -14.20
N ASP A 471 25.86 10.43 -14.47
CA ASP A 471 26.05 9.90 -15.84
C ASP A 471 24.87 10.20 -16.79
N TYR A 472 23.69 10.52 -16.26
CA TYR A 472 22.50 10.84 -17.06
C TYR A 472 22.22 12.34 -17.18
N ARG A 473 22.88 13.19 -16.37
CA ARG A 473 22.58 14.64 -16.33
C ARG A 473 22.80 15.33 -17.68
N ALA A 474 23.89 15.04 -18.35
CA ALA A 474 24.20 15.63 -19.67
C ALA A 474 23.12 15.26 -20.70
N GLN A 475 22.76 13.99 -20.77
CA GLN A 475 21.74 13.46 -21.67
C GLN A 475 20.35 14.08 -21.39
N LEU A 476 19.95 14.22 -20.13
CA LEU A 476 18.68 14.84 -19.74
C LEU A 476 18.65 16.34 -20.06
N ASN A 477 19.75 17.07 -19.83
CA ASN A 477 19.86 18.47 -20.21
C ASN A 477 19.78 18.66 -21.73
N GLU A 478 20.45 17.81 -22.51
CA GLU A 478 20.35 17.85 -23.99
C GLU A 478 18.92 17.63 -24.46
N TYR A 479 18.19 16.66 -23.87
CA TYR A 479 16.75 16.48 -24.17
C TYR A 479 15.96 17.76 -23.89
N TYR A 480 16.16 18.38 -22.73
CA TYR A 480 15.45 19.60 -22.36
C TYR A 480 15.74 20.76 -23.31
N ASP A 481 17.01 20.96 -23.71
CA ASP A 481 17.39 22.00 -24.68
C ASP A 481 16.73 21.77 -26.04
N ARG A 482 16.68 20.52 -26.51
CA ARG A 482 15.99 20.12 -27.74
C ARG A 482 14.49 20.39 -27.63
N ALA A 483 13.86 20.08 -26.50
CA ALA A 483 12.45 20.35 -26.26
C ALA A 483 12.13 21.85 -26.24
N LEU A 484 12.96 22.66 -25.58
CA LEU A 484 12.85 24.11 -25.61
C LEU A 484 12.95 24.67 -27.03
N PHE A 485 13.94 24.21 -27.80
CA PHE A 485 14.14 24.67 -29.19
C PHE A 485 12.93 24.32 -30.08
N HIS A 486 12.43 23.09 -29.96
CA HIS A 486 11.27 22.63 -30.73
C HIS A 486 10.01 23.40 -30.37
N CYS A 487 9.69 23.48 -29.08
CA CYS A 487 8.46 24.09 -28.58
C CYS A 487 8.45 25.63 -28.69
N LYS A 488 9.62 26.28 -28.80
CA LYS A 488 9.71 27.70 -29.12
C LYS A 488 9.09 28.03 -30.49
N LYS A 489 9.26 27.13 -31.46
CA LYS A 489 8.71 27.30 -32.82
C LYS A 489 7.18 27.17 -32.82
N THR A 490 6.63 26.30 -31.96
CA THR A 490 5.20 26.04 -31.85
C THR A 490 4.51 26.91 -30.81
N LYS A 491 5.25 27.74 -30.07
CA LYS A 491 4.76 28.58 -28.94
C LYS A 491 4.11 27.75 -27.82
N SER A 492 4.67 26.56 -27.51
CA SER A 492 4.20 25.61 -26.50
C SER A 492 5.27 25.39 -25.43
N LEU A 493 5.58 26.46 -24.66
CA LEU A 493 6.71 26.49 -23.71
C LEU A 493 6.30 26.29 -22.24
N HIS A 494 5.09 25.84 -21.96
CA HIS A 494 4.68 25.59 -20.57
C HIS A 494 5.42 24.36 -20.01
N GLU A 495 5.34 23.25 -20.73
CA GLU A 495 5.96 21.97 -20.42
C GLU A 495 6.53 21.36 -21.71
N PRO A 496 7.69 21.85 -22.16
CA PRO A 496 8.20 21.49 -23.48
C PRO A 496 8.64 20.05 -23.59
N HIS A 497 8.11 19.34 -24.59
CA HIS A 497 8.48 17.98 -24.95
C HIS A 497 8.75 17.81 -26.45
N VAL A 498 9.62 16.87 -26.79
CA VAL A 498 9.76 16.31 -28.13
C VAL A 498 9.22 14.88 -28.09
N LEU A 499 7.92 14.70 -28.39
CA LEU A 499 7.23 13.43 -28.20
C LEU A 499 7.96 12.23 -28.85
N LYS A 500 8.50 12.41 -30.07
CA LYS A 500 9.25 11.35 -30.77
C LYS A 500 10.55 10.93 -30.05
N ASP A 501 11.07 11.76 -29.15
CA ASP A 501 12.30 11.52 -28.43
C ASP A 501 12.03 11.17 -26.94
N ALA A 502 10.85 11.50 -26.41
CA ALA A 502 10.53 11.45 -24.98
C ALA A 502 10.75 10.07 -24.32
N PHE A 503 10.57 8.98 -25.05
CA PHE A 503 10.72 7.62 -24.57
C PHE A 503 11.97 6.89 -25.10
N LYS A 504 12.89 7.58 -25.77
CA LYS A 504 14.08 6.92 -26.33
C LYS A 504 14.95 6.24 -25.29
N MET A 505 15.04 6.78 -24.08
CA MET A 505 15.75 6.12 -22.97
C MET A 505 15.11 4.77 -22.62
N HIS A 506 13.78 4.70 -22.57
CA HIS A 506 13.02 3.47 -22.29
C HIS A 506 13.17 2.46 -23.44
N ILE A 507 13.04 2.91 -24.68
CA ILE A 507 13.19 2.05 -25.87
C ILE A 507 14.61 1.46 -25.91
N ASN A 508 15.64 2.28 -25.65
CA ASN A 508 17.02 1.82 -25.62
C ASN A 508 17.28 0.80 -24.50
N LEU A 509 16.60 0.96 -23.36
CA LEU A 509 16.64 -0.04 -22.29
C LEU A 509 16.09 -1.39 -22.73
N GLU A 510 14.97 -1.40 -23.49
CA GLU A 510 14.36 -2.63 -24.01
C GLU A 510 15.23 -3.30 -25.09
N GLU A 511 15.77 -2.52 -26.01
CA GLU A 511 16.50 -3.03 -27.17
C GLU A 511 17.97 -3.36 -26.86
N ASN A 512 18.62 -2.51 -26.06
CA ASN A 512 20.07 -2.56 -25.83
C ASN A 512 20.47 -2.76 -24.36
N GLY A 513 19.52 -2.82 -23.43
CA GLY A 513 19.76 -3.07 -22.00
C GLY A 513 20.33 -1.89 -21.22
N THR A 514 20.31 -0.68 -21.79
CA THR A 514 20.79 0.55 -21.14
C THR A 514 19.91 1.74 -21.47
N MET A 515 19.78 2.68 -20.54
CA MET A 515 19.13 3.98 -20.79
C MET A 515 20.10 5.05 -21.35
N LYS A 516 21.40 4.74 -21.47
CA LYS A 516 22.37 5.64 -22.09
C LYS A 516 22.20 5.65 -23.59
N LEU A 517 22.08 6.84 -24.18
CA LEU A 517 21.99 7.07 -25.61
C LEU A 517 23.34 7.60 -26.10
N ASP A 518 23.78 7.15 -27.26
CA ASP A 518 24.95 7.78 -27.95
C ASP A 518 24.62 9.23 -28.31
N ASN A 519 23.42 9.48 -28.77
CA ASN A 519 22.86 10.80 -29.03
C ASN A 519 21.34 10.70 -29.19
N TRP A 520 20.64 11.84 -29.20
CA TRP A 520 19.19 11.90 -29.34
C TRP A 520 18.67 11.73 -30.79
N ASP A 521 19.55 11.62 -31.77
CA ASP A 521 19.18 11.38 -33.18
C ASP A 521 19.09 9.89 -33.54
N VAL A 522 19.37 9.00 -32.58
CA VAL A 522 19.21 7.55 -32.72
C VAL A 522 17.79 7.23 -33.19
N LYS A 523 17.68 6.29 -34.11
CA LYS A 523 16.40 5.78 -34.65
C LYS A 523 16.20 4.35 -34.13
N PHE A 524 15.04 4.11 -33.58
CA PHE A 524 14.57 2.80 -33.17
C PHE A 524 13.48 2.31 -34.12
#